data_6b2d47a86e14d240091ebbcad261483e
#
_entry.id   6b2d47a86e14d240091ebbcad261483e
#
_cell.length_a   1.000
_cell.length_b   1.000
_cell.length_c   1.000
_cell.angle_alpha   90.00
_cell.angle_beta   90.00
_cell.angle_gamma   90.00
#
_symmetry.space_group_name_H-M   'P 1'
#
loop_
_entity.id
_entity.type
_entity.pdbx_description
1 polymer ?
#
loop_
_entity_poly.entity_id
_entity_poly.type
_entity_poly.pdbx_seq_one_letter_code
_entity_poly.pdbx_strand_id
1 'polypeptide(L)'
;MFVCGTMFDGCESKNKGKRMPNWCMNKLTISHANPDMVDRFENAYNLGKACNEFLPLPEGEDWYNWQINNWGTKWDIGADIGTEKEERYGLKATRVGNEVCCSFDSAWSPPIGLYGALFTLGYDVKASYWEPGMAFCGIWHNSFDYYVDYQSKDMIPVSLWNEYDMAEFFKDDEEVNA
;
A
#
# COMPACT_ATOMS: atom_id res chain seq x y z
N MET A 1 -20.38 -12.62 4.38
CA MET A 1 -19.57 -11.41 4.11
C MET A 1 -18.80 -11.12 5.38
N PHE A 2 -17.59 -11.68 5.50
CA PHE A 2 -16.74 -11.46 6.67
C PHE A 2 -15.78 -10.32 6.30
N VAL A 3 -15.86 -9.23 7.06
CA VAL A 3 -14.95 -8.10 6.93
C VAL A 3 -13.66 -8.48 7.66
N CYS A 4 -12.53 -8.44 6.98
CA CYS A 4 -11.21 -8.58 7.59
C CYS A 4 -11.01 -7.41 8.56
N GLY A 5 -11.35 -7.61 9.84
CA GLY A 5 -11.19 -6.61 10.88
C GLY A 5 -9.75 -6.62 11.38
N THR A 6 -8.94 -5.66 10.97
CA THR A 6 -7.60 -5.46 11.51
C THR A 6 -7.69 -4.65 12.81
N MET A 7 -7.27 -5.23 13.93
CA MET A 7 -6.94 -4.46 15.13
C MET A 7 -5.61 -3.74 14.88
N PHE A 8 -5.65 -2.42 14.84
CA PHE A 8 -4.46 -1.60 14.90
C PHE A 8 -4.12 -1.32 16.36
N ASP A 9 -3.01 -1.91 16.83
CA ASP A 9 -2.28 -1.34 17.96
C ASP A 9 -1.41 -0.20 17.41
N GLY A 10 -1.60 1.00 17.98
CA GLY A 10 -1.05 2.24 17.48
C GLY A 10 0.47 2.22 17.29
N CYS A 11 0.90 2.49 16.06
CA CYS A 11 2.27 2.83 15.77
C CYS A 11 2.48 4.31 16.06
N GLU A 12 2.93 4.65 17.27
CA GLU A 12 3.42 6.00 17.58
C GLU A 12 4.70 6.27 16.80
N SER A 13 4.63 7.15 15.79
CA SER A 13 5.80 7.62 15.06
C SER A 13 6.60 8.60 15.91
N LYS A 14 7.61 8.11 16.63
CA LYS A 14 8.67 8.92 17.23
C LYS A 14 9.87 8.98 16.29
N ASN A 15 9.87 9.88 15.32
CA ASN A 15 11.11 10.19 14.61
C ASN A 15 11.20 11.69 14.28
N LYS A 16 11.86 12.44 15.16
CA LYS A 16 12.35 13.80 14.87
C LYS A 16 13.73 13.64 14.20
N GLY A 17 13.85 13.99 12.90
CA GLY A 17 15.13 14.38 12.34
C GLY A 17 15.72 13.67 11.12
N LYS A 18 15.10 12.62 10.55
CA LYS A 18 15.44 12.11 9.20
C LYS A 18 14.41 12.65 8.21
N ARG A 19 14.85 13.19 7.06
CA ARG A 19 13.95 13.42 5.91
C ARG A 19 13.44 12.04 5.49
N MET A 20 12.31 11.65 6.04
CA MET A 20 11.61 10.45 5.60
C MET A 20 10.93 10.78 4.27
N PRO A 21 10.93 9.85 3.31
CA PRO A 21 10.11 10.03 2.12
C PRO A 21 8.64 10.16 2.56
N ASN A 22 7.84 10.83 1.77
CA ASN A 22 6.40 10.78 1.96
C ASN A 22 5.95 9.32 1.80
N TRP A 23 5.28 8.81 2.82
CA TRP A 23 4.81 7.43 2.84
C TRP A 23 3.34 7.37 2.42
N CYS A 24 3.07 6.53 1.45
CA CYS A 24 1.73 6.18 1.03
C CYS A 24 1.30 4.91 1.77
N MET A 25 0.30 5.01 2.61
CA MET A 25 -0.30 3.86 3.29
C MET A 25 -1.20 3.11 2.32
N ASN A 26 -1.08 1.78 2.30
CA ASN A 26 -1.82 0.93 1.39
C ASN A 26 -2.48 -0.24 2.13
N LYS A 27 -3.68 -0.58 1.68
CA LYS A 27 -4.35 -1.85 1.99
C LYS A 27 -4.66 -2.55 0.69
N LEU A 28 -4.23 -3.79 0.57
CA LEU A 28 -4.37 -4.59 -0.64
C LEU A 28 -5.03 -5.91 -0.30
N THR A 29 -6.08 -6.25 -1.01
CA THR A 29 -6.72 -7.56 -0.98
C THR A 29 -6.64 -8.15 -2.37
N ILE A 30 -6.09 -9.34 -2.46
CA ILE A 30 -6.06 -10.13 -3.70
C ILE A 30 -6.71 -11.49 -3.51
N SER A 31 -7.28 -12.02 -4.57
CA SER A 31 -7.68 -13.42 -4.62
C SER A 31 -7.43 -14.01 -6.01
N HIS A 32 -7.29 -15.34 -6.09
CA HIS A 32 -7.13 -16.04 -7.35
C HIS A 32 -7.76 -17.43 -7.29
N ALA A 33 -8.32 -17.90 -8.41
CA ALA A 33 -8.96 -19.22 -8.48
C ALA A 33 -7.95 -20.38 -8.29
N ASN A 34 -6.69 -20.19 -8.76
CA ASN A 34 -5.61 -21.14 -8.56
C ASN A 34 -4.88 -20.85 -7.24
N PRO A 35 -4.87 -21.78 -6.26
CA PRO A 35 -4.17 -21.61 -4.99
C PRO A 35 -2.66 -21.37 -5.12
N ASP A 36 -2.01 -21.96 -6.13
CA ASP A 36 -0.56 -21.78 -6.35
C ASP A 36 -0.22 -20.31 -6.66
N MET A 37 -1.13 -19.59 -7.33
CA MET A 37 -0.95 -18.17 -7.60
C MET A 37 -1.10 -17.37 -6.32
N VAL A 38 -2.02 -17.76 -5.44
CA VAL A 38 -2.18 -17.14 -4.11
C VAL A 38 -0.93 -17.36 -3.27
N ASP A 39 -0.39 -18.60 -3.25
CA ASP A 39 0.86 -18.93 -2.56
C ASP A 39 2.04 -18.11 -3.10
N ARG A 40 2.12 -17.97 -4.44
CA ARG A 40 3.16 -17.17 -5.10
C ARG A 40 3.14 -15.71 -4.63
N PHE A 41 1.96 -15.09 -4.60
CA PHE A 41 1.84 -13.71 -4.14
C PHE A 41 2.18 -13.58 -2.64
N GLU A 42 1.60 -14.43 -1.80
CA GLU A 42 1.81 -14.40 -0.35
C GLU A 42 3.29 -14.55 0.01
N ASN A 43 3.98 -15.50 -0.64
CA ASN A 43 5.41 -15.73 -0.44
C ASN A 43 6.25 -14.53 -0.88
N ALA A 44 5.99 -13.97 -2.07
CA ALA A 44 6.71 -12.82 -2.59
C ALA A 44 6.52 -11.59 -1.68
N TYR A 45 5.29 -11.35 -1.24
CA TYR A 45 4.97 -10.26 -0.32
C TYR A 45 5.65 -10.45 1.04
N ASN A 46 5.57 -11.64 1.64
CA ASN A 46 6.20 -11.91 2.94
C ASN A 46 7.74 -11.86 2.90
N LEU A 47 8.34 -11.96 1.71
CA LEU A 47 9.78 -11.79 1.48
C LEU A 47 10.16 -10.34 1.10
N GLY A 48 9.22 -9.41 1.04
CA GLY A 48 9.50 -8.03 0.64
C GLY A 48 9.88 -7.88 -0.83
N LYS A 49 9.31 -8.69 -1.72
CA LYS A 49 9.68 -8.76 -3.15
C LYS A 49 8.47 -8.82 -4.08
N ALA A 50 7.32 -8.29 -3.64
CA ALA A 50 6.10 -8.44 -4.41
C ALA A 50 6.17 -7.73 -5.77
N CYS A 51 6.72 -6.52 -5.84
CA CYS A 51 6.87 -5.84 -7.12
C CYS A 51 7.84 -6.57 -8.04
N ASN A 52 9.01 -6.94 -7.54
CA ASN A 52 10.03 -7.61 -8.36
C ASN A 52 9.62 -9.02 -8.82
N GLU A 53 8.79 -9.72 -8.06
CA GLU A 53 8.27 -11.04 -8.45
C GLU A 53 7.35 -10.96 -9.68
N PHE A 54 6.51 -9.92 -9.76
CA PHE A 54 5.50 -9.79 -10.81
C PHE A 54 5.89 -8.82 -11.93
N LEU A 55 6.79 -7.91 -11.64
CA LEU A 55 7.36 -6.92 -12.57
C LEU A 55 8.88 -6.82 -12.33
N PRO A 56 9.66 -7.82 -12.73
CA PRO A 56 11.10 -7.85 -12.48
C PRO A 56 11.81 -6.71 -13.22
N LEU A 57 12.78 -6.09 -12.54
CA LEU A 57 13.68 -5.11 -13.16
C LEU A 57 14.51 -5.78 -14.26
N PRO A 58 14.45 -5.32 -15.53
CA PRO A 58 15.27 -5.86 -16.58
C PRO A 58 16.77 -5.58 -16.37
N GLU A 59 17.61 -6.49 -16.85
CA GLU A 59 19.05 -6.30 -16.78
C GLU A 59 19.50 -5.07 -17.59
N GLY A 60 20.35 -4.22 -16.97
CA GLY A 60 20.89 -3.01 -17.59
C GLY A 60 20.03 -1.76 -17.51
N GLU A 61 18.80 -1.85 -17.01
CA GLU A 61 17.95 -0.69 -16.78
C GLU A 61 18.39 0.11 -15.54
N ASP A 62 18.16 1.43 -15.57
CA ASP A 62 18.29 2.27 -14.37
C ASP A 62 17.15 1.93 -13.39
N TRP A 63 17.52 1.27 -12.31
CA TRP A 63 16.57 0.78 -11.32
C TRP A 63 15.61 1.87 -10.80
N TYR A 64 16.13 3.09 -10.56
CA TYR A 64 15.35 4.17 -9.98
C TYR A 64 14.22 4.64 -10.89
N ASN A 65 14.57 5.02 -12.12
CA ASN A 65 13.60 5.48 -13.11
C ASN A 65 12.66 4.34 -13.53
N TRP A 66 13.21 3.14 -13.67
CA TRP A 66 12.42 1.99 -14.07
C TRP A 66 11.36 1.63 -13.02
N GLN A 67 11.73 1.56 -11.75
CA GLN A 67 10.80 1.23 -10.66
C GLN A 67 9.69 2.27 -10.52
N ILE A 68 10.03 3.56 -10.54
CA ILE A 68 9.02 4.62 -10.47
C ILE A 68 8.04 4.53 -11.65
N ASN A 69 8.54 4.31 -12.86
CA ASN A 69 7.72 4.30 -14.06
C ASN A 69 6.87 3.01 -14.21
N ASN A 70 7.34 1.88 -13.68
CA ASN A 70 6.70 0.58 -13.88
C ASN A 70 6.00 0.06 -12.63
N TRP A 71 6.56 0.25 -11.44
CA TRP A 71 5.88 -0.12 -10.19
C TRP A 71 4.93 0.96 -9.68
N GLY A 72 5.26 2.24 -9.93
CA GLY A 72 4.57 3.40 -9.38
C GLY A 72 5.13 3.83 -8.02
N THR A 73 6.10 3.11 -7.48
CA THR A 73 6.76 3.40 -6.20
C THR A 73 8.27 3.21 -6.32
N LYS A 74 9.02 3.86 -5.43
CA LYS A 74 10.49 3.82 -5.48
C LYS A 74 11.07 2.47 -5.06
N TRP A 75 10.46 1.78 -4.10
CA TRP A 75 10.96 0.55 -3.52
C TRP A 75 9.95 -0.58 -3.65
N ASP A 76 10.44 -1.82 -3.54
CA ASP A 76 9.57 -2.99 -3.48
C ASP A 76 8.68 -2.93 -2.23
N ILE A 77 7.65 -3.74 -2.21
CA ILE A 77 6.70 -3.79 -1.10
C ILE A 77 6.62 -5.19 -0.50
N GLY A 78 6.26 -5.24 0.77
CA GLY A 78 6.00 -6.49 1.48
C GLY A 78 6.23 -6.40 2.97
N ALA A 79 6.12 -7.52 3.65
CA ALA A 79 6.48 -7.65 5.06
C ALA A 79 8.00 -7.64 5.22
N ASP A 80 8.47 -7.14 6.36
CA ASP A 80 9.90 -7.16 6.74
C ASP A 80 10.86 -6.46 5.74
N ILE A 81 10.38 -5.49 4.94
CA ILE A 81 11.25 -4.60 4.19
C ILE A 81 11.83 -3.57 5.15
N GLY A 82 13.08 -3.74 5.50
CA GLY A 82 13.83 -2.88 6.39
C GLY A 82 14.97 -3.66 7.00
N THR A 83 16.18 -3.12 6.92
CA THR A 83 17.39 -3.77 7.47
C THR A 83 17.51 -3.62 8.99
N GLU A 84 16.69 -2.74 9.58
CA GLU A 84 16.67 -2.48 11.02
C GLU A 84 15.30 -2.84 11.60
N LYS A 85 15.28 -3.48 12.78
CA LYS A 85 14.07 -3.97 13.46
C LYS A 85 12.99 -2.89 13.75
N GLU A 86 13.32 -1.62 13.56
CA GLU A 86 12.45 -0.49 13.85
C GLU A 86 11.79 0.12 12.59
N GLU A 87 12.19 -0.32 11.39
CA GLU A 87 11.68 0.21 10.11
C GLU A 87 10.92 -0.88 9.36
N ARG A 88 9.74 -1.26 9.86
CA ARG A 88 8.85 -2.18 9.14
C ARG A 88 7.85 -1.38 8.33
N TYR A 89 7.95 -1.49 7.01
CA TYR A 89 7.03 -0.82 6.07
C TYR A 89 5.85 -1.70 5.66
N GLY A 90 5.68 -2.88 6.29
CA GLY A 90 4.57 -3.77 5.99
C GLY A 90 4.37 -4.84 7.06
N LEU A 91 3.12 -5.19 7.26
CA LEU A 91 2.73 -6.31 8.12
C LEU A 91 2.73 -7.59 7.29
N LYS A 92 2.95 -8.74 7.93
CA LYS A 92 2.76 -10.04 7.28
C LYS A 92 1.36 -10.15 6.70
N ALA A 93 1.28 -10.75 5.52
CA ALA A 93 0.02 -11.04 4.88
C ALA A 93 -0.88 -11.91 5.78
N THR A 94 -2.16 -11.61 5.77
CA THR A 94 -3.20 -12.46 6.38
C THR A 94 -3.96 -13.18 5.28
N ARG A 95 -4.09 -14.49 5.37
CA ARG A 95 -4.76 -15.31 4.37
C ARG A 95 -6.01 -16.00 4.90
N VAL A 96 -7.07 -15.97 4.11
CA VAL A 96 -8.29 -16.73 4.36
C VAL A 96 -8.70 -17.44 3.07
N GLY A 97 -8.47 -18.74 3.00
CA GLY A 97 -8.71 -19.52 1.77
C GLY A 97 -7.84 -19.04 0.60
N ASN A 98 -8.48 -18.56 -0.46
CA ASN A 98 -7.83 -18.02 -1.64
C ASN A 98 -7.73 -16.49 -1.66
N GLU A 99 -7.99 -15.84 -0.54
CA GLU A 99 -7.87 -14.40 -0.38
C GLU A 99 -6.70 -14.04 0.55
N VAL A 100 -5.90 -13.06 0.15
CA VAL A 100 -4.78 -12.52 0.92
C VAL A 100 -4.97 -11.04 1.12
N CYS A 101 -4.87 -10.59 2.38
CA CYS A 101 -4.95 -9.20 2.78
C CYS A 101 -3.57 -8.72 3.26
N CYS A 102 -3.16 -7.55 2.78
CA CYS A 102 -1.90 -6.91 3.09
C CYS A 102 -2.10 -5.45 3.52
N SER A 103 -1.28 -5.00 4.47
CA SER A 103 -1.18 -3.58 4.83
C SER A 103 0.29 -3.20 4.83
N PHE A 104 0.65 -2.15 4.08
CA PHE A 104 2.03 -1.72 3.91
C PHE A 104 2.12 -0.24 3.53
N ASP A 105 3.30 0.32 3.73
CA ASP A 105 3.66 1.65 3.26
C ASP A 105 4.53 1.53 2.00
N SER A 106 4.25 2.38 1.02
CA SER A 106 5.06 2.51 -0.19
C SER A 106 5.65 3.91 -0.31
N ALA A 107 6.82 4.01 -0.95
CA ALA A 107 7.52 5.29 -1.07
C ALA A 107 6.87 6.17 -2.14
N TRP A 108 6.32 7.32 -1.71
CA TRP A 108 5.71 8.40 -2.48
C TRP A 108 4.33 8.12 -3.07
N SER A 109 4.06 6.92 -3.57
CA SER A 109 2.81 6.59 -4.25
C SER A 109 2.51 5.09 -4.18
N PRO A 110 1.24 4.69 -4.39
CA PRO A 110 0.86 3.29 -4.38
C PRO A 110 1.49 2.53 -5.57
N PRO A 111 1.75 1.23 -5.44
CA PRO A 111 2.33 0.41 -6.50
C PRO A 111 1.29 0.01 -7.56
N ILE A 112 0.74 1.00 -8.27
CA ILE A 112 -0.32 0.81 -9.27
C ILE A 112 0.11 -0.17 -10.38
N GLY A 113 1.40 -0.16 -10.76
CA GLY A 113 1.93 -1.09 -11.75
C GLY A 113 1.82 -2.55 -11.30
N LEU A 114 2.10 -2.82 -10.02
CA LEU A 114 1.90 -4.16 -9.46
C LEU A 114 0.42 -4.55 -9.49
N TYR A 115 -0.49 -3.65 -9.11
CA TYR A 115 -1.93 -3.93 -9.13
C TYR A 115 -2.39 -4.31 -10.54
N GLY A 116 -1.95 -3.57 -11.56
CA GLY A 116 -2.23 -3.87 -12.96
C GLY A 116 -1.63 -5.21 -13.45
N ALA A 117 -0.40 -5.53 -13.03
CA ALA A 117 0.24 -6.79 -13.35
C ALA A 117 -0.50 -7.99 -12.74
N LEU A 118 -0.87 -7.91 -11.48
CA LEU A 118 -1.67 -8.93 -10.80
C LEU A 118 -3.03 -9.13 -11.50
N PHE A 119 -3.73 -8.05 -11.82
CA PHE A 119 -4.99 -8.12 -12.56
C PHE A 119 -4.82 -8.80 -13.92
N THR A 120 -3.76 -8.47 -14.66
CA THR A 120 -3.45 -9.10 -15.96
C THR A 120 -3.19 -10.60 -15.83
N LEU A 121 -2.68 -11.06 -14.69
CA LEU A 121 -2.46 -12.47 -14.37
C LEU A 121 -3.72 -13.19 -13.85
N GLY A 122 -4.86 -12.51 -13.78
CA GLY A 122 -6.14 -13.09 -13.41
C GLY A 122 -6.48 -13.02 -11.92
N TYR A 123 -5.74 -12.25 -11.13
CA TYR A 123 -6.14 -11.96 -9.76
C TYR A 123 -7.34 -10.98 -9.73
N ASP A 124 -8.25 -11.20 -8.81
CA ASP A 124 -9.16 -10.15 -8.35
C ASP A 124 -8.38 -9.26 -7.38
N VAL A 125 -8.26 -7.98 -7.70
CA VAL A 125 -7.40 -7.05 -6.97
C VAL A 125 -8.21 -5.88 -6.48
N LYS A 126 -8.17 -5.63 -5.16
CA LYS A 126 -8.77 -4.47 -4.51
C LYS A 126 -7.72 -3.80 -3.65
N ALA A 127 -7.50 -2.53 -3.87
CA ALA A 127 -6.59 -1.75 -3.06
C ALA A 127 -7.21 -0.42 -2.67
N SER A 128 -6.80 0.08 -1.53
CA SER A 128 -6.99 1.47 -1.12
C SER A 128 -5.64 2.05 -0.74
N TYR A 129 -5.51 3.38 -0.86
CA TYR A 129 -4.28 4.07 -0.52
C TYR A 129 -4.54 5.49 -0.05
N TRP A 130 -3.63 5.98 0.80
CA TRP A 130 -3.63 7.35 1.31
C TRP A 130 -2.21 7.85 1.53
N GLU A 131 -1.92 9.03 0.98
CA GLU A 131 -0.66 9.76 1.19
C GLU A 131 -0.99 11.17 1.74
N PRO A 132 -0.79 11.41 3.03
CA PRO A 132 -1.19 12.66 3.66
C PRO A 132 -0.28 13.85 3.31
N GLY A 133 1.00 13.62 2.98
CA GLY A 133 1.97 14.68 2.73
C GLY A 133 1.74 15.41 1.39
N MET A 134 1.26 14.69 0.38
CA MET A 134 0.88 15.23 -0.93
C MET A 134 -0.64 15.38 -1.06
N ALA A 135 -1.39 15.03 -0.01
CA ALA A 135 -2.83 15.17 0.09
C ALA A 135 -3.61 14.41 -1.01
N PHE A 136 -3.30 13.14 -1.22
CA PHE A 136 -4.07 12.29 -2.12
C PHE A 136 -4.48 10.96 -1.48
N CYS A 137 -5.55 10.39 -2.00
CA CYS A 137 -6.04 9.08 -1.64
C CYS A 137 -6.73 8.42 -2.83
N GLY A 138 -7.01 7.12 -2.74
CA GLY A 138 -7.74 6.46 -3.81
C GLY A 138 -8.11 5.01 -3.52
N ILE A 139 -8.87 4.47 -4.45
CA ILE A 139 -9.32 3.07 -4.46
C ILE A 139 -9.04 2.50 -5.83
N TRP A 140 -8.32 1.40 -5.87
CA TRP A 140 -8.06 0.65 -7.09
C TRP A 140 -8.81 -0.68 -7.08
N HIS A 141 -9.53 -0.97 -8.16
CA HIS A 141 -10.25 -2.22 -8.31
C HIS A 141 -10.23 -2.69 -9.76
N ASN A 142 -9.56 -3.80 -10.02
CA ASN A 142 -9.57 -4.50 -11.31
C ASN A 142 -9.41 -3.56 -12.52
N SER A 143 -8.33 -2.81 -12.61
CA SER A 143 -7.99 -1.82 -13.64
C SER A 143 -8.68 -0.44 -13.53
N PHE A 144 -9.56 -0.25 -12.58
CA PHE A 144 -10.15 1.06 -12.32
C PHE A 144 -9.48 1.70 -11.11
N ASP A 145 -8.90 2.89 -11.30
CA ASP A 145 -8.29 3.71 -10.25
C ASP A 145 -9.15 4.95 -10.00
N TYR A 146 -9.75 5.02 -8.81
CA TYR A 146 -10.45 6.20 -8.33
C TYR A 146 -9.50 7.01 -7.46
N TYR A 147 -8.78 7.92 -8.09
CA TYR A 147 -7.82 8.83 -7.46
C TYR A 147 -8.48 10.15 -7.06
N VAL A 148 -8.18 10.63 -5.86
CA VAL A 148 -8.63 11.92 -5.32
C VAL A 148 -7.42 12.71 -4.83
N ASP A 149 -7.20 13.87 -5.44
CA ASP A 149 -6.30 14.91 -4.94
C ASP A 149 -7.16 15.87 -4.09
N TYR A 150 -7.02 15.82 -2.76
CA TYR A 150 -7.92 16.51 -1.88
C TYR A 150 -7.27 17.80 -1.33
N GLN A 151 -8.05 18.90 -1.32
CA GLN A 151 -7.67 20.18 -0.71
C GLN A 151 -8.40 20.42 0.61
N SER A 152 -9.41 19.60 0.92
CA SER A 152 -10.15 19.61 2.18
C SER A 152 -10.64 18.22 2.53
N LYS A 153 -10.88 17.98 3.81
CA LYS A 153 -11.36 16.69 4.32
C LYS A 153 -12.68 16.24 3.70
N ASP A 154 -13.52 17.17 3.28
CA ASP A 154 -14.83 16.87 2.68
C ASP A 154 -14.72 16.22 1.29
N MET A 155 -13.56 16.33 0.64
CA MET A 155 -13.29 15.69 -0.65
C MET A 155 -12.91 14.21 -0.50
N ILE A 156 -12.54 13.79 0.69
CA ILE A 156 -12.08 12.41 0.96
C ILE A 156 -13.32 11.49 1.04
N PRO A 157 -13.35 10.39 0.27
CA PRO A 157 -14.43 9.41 0.39
C PRO A 157 -14.58 8.88 1.83
N VAL A 158 -15.82 8.82 2.32
CA VAL A 158 -16.13 8.35 3.68
C VAL A 158 -15.60 6.94 3.97
N SER A 159 -15.54 6.09 2.95
CA SER A 159 -14.97 4.75 3.06
C SER A 159 -13.48 4.79 3.44
N LEU A 160 -12.69 5.65 2.76
CA LEU A 160 -11.27 5.83 3.04
C LEU A 160 -11.04 6.54 4.37
N TRP A 161 -11.88 7.53 4.68
CA TRP A 161 -11.84 8.24 5.96
C TRP A 161 -11.91 7.27 7.14
N ASN A 162 -12.84 6.33 7.09
CA ASN A 162 -13.01 5.33 8.14
C ASN A 162 -11.94 4.21 8.09
N GLU A 163 -11.50 3.86 6.88
CA GLU A 163 -10.53 2.77 6.69
C GLU A 163 -9.15 3.10 7.24
N TYR A 164 -8.73 4.37 7.13
CA TYR A 164 -7.43 4.86 7.59
C TYR A 164 -7.49 5.64 8.91
N ASP A 165 -8.64 5.66 9.58
CA ASP A 165 -8.86 6.43 10.82
C ASP A 165 -8.37 7.88 10.72
N MET A 166 -8.66 8.53 9.58
CA MET A 166 -8.13 9.84 9.24
C MET A 166 -8.57 10.93 10.22
N ALA A 167 -9.65 10.70 10.99
CA ALA A 167 -10.12 11.62 12.01
C ALA A 167 -9.04 11.95 13.05
N GLU A 168 -8.20 10.97 13.42
CA GLU A 168 -7.11 11.18 14.37
C GLU A 168 -6.03 12.09 13.79
N PHE A 169 -5.66 11.86 12.53
CA PHE A 169 -4.65 12.65 11.82
C PHE A 169 -5.06 14.13 11.68
N PHE A 170 -6.32 14.39 11.37
CA PHE A 170 -6.81 15.76 11.15
C PHE A 170 -7.20 16.51 12.43
N LYS A 171 -7.18 15.89 13.61
CA LYS A 171 -7.39 16.58 14.90
C LYS A 171 -6.28 17.57 15.23
N ASP A 172 -5.04 17.17 14.96
CA ASP A 172 -3.87 18.00 15.28
C ASP A 172 -3.82 19.29 14.45
N ASP A 173 -4.39 19.30 13.25
CA ASP A 173 -4.45 20.49 12.39
C ASP A 173 -5.48 21.54 12.88
N GLU A 174 -6.51 21.13 13.60
CA GLU A 174 -7.54 22.04 14.15
C GLU A 174 -7.04 22.76 15.42
N GLU A 175 -6.17 22.14 16.22
CA GLU A 175 -5.62 22.74 17.44
C GLU A 175 -4.52 23.78 17.15
N VAL A 176 -3.84 23.70 15.99
CA VAL A 176 -2.78 24.66 15.61
C VAL A 176 -3.36 25.96 15.02
N ASN A 177 -4.60 25.94 14.54
CA ASN A 177 -5.27 27.07 13.90
C ASN A 177 -6.35 27.74 14.79
N ALA A 178 -6.47 27.37 16.05
CA ALA A 178 -7.38 27.95 17.04
C ALA A 178 -6.63 28.83 18.04
#